data_f5c90a8454beb3f3f04038fe99f4b6f4
#
_entry.id   f5c90a8454beb3f3f04038fe99f4b6f4
#
_cell.length_a   1.000
_cell.length_b   1.000
_cell.length_c   1.000
_cell.angle_alpha   90.00
_cell.angle_beta   90.00
_cell.angle_gamma   90.00
#
_symmetry.space_group_name_H-M   'P 1'
#
loop_
_entity.id
_entity.type
_entity.pdbx_description
1 polymer ?
#
loop_
_entity_poly.entity_id
_entity_poly.type
_entity_poly.pdbx_seq_one_letter_code
_entity_poly.pdbx_strand_id
1 'polypeptide(L)'
;INSARFGLERLQEYLAKAMSQSIDKKTQAYCVFVASAANTLLHLNVGDMHSLSDHLTEFSEGMQLWGIYVLAHRAYLNKEYERSLGIVQASLMTCGKVYPIAMIYLNLVAAMDAMNMKETDKAKKYFMEAWRIAEPDDLIEGIGEHHGLLQGLIETCLKKDYPKDYARIIDITYKFSAGWRRIHNPDTNEDVADNLTTTEFTVAMLANRGWTN
;
A
#
# COMPACT_ATOMS: atom_id res chain seq x y z
N ILE A 1 -22.44 -1.65 0.44
CA ILE A 1 -22.22 -2.07 1.85
C ILE A 1 -22.24 -3.58 1.95
N ASN A 2 -23.34 -4.24 1.55
CA ASN A 2 -23.47 -5.70 1.60
C ASN A 2 -22.39 -6.45 0.80
N SER A 3 -21.91 -5.90 -0.32
CA SER A 3 -20.92 -6.55 -1.17
C SER A 3 -19.52 -6.63 -0.54
N ALA A 4 -19.07 -5.60 0.19
CA ALA A 4 -17.77 -5.60 0.85
C ALA A 4 -17.74 -6.56 2.04
N ARG A 5 -18.79 -6.55 2.89
CA ARG A 5 -18.95 -7.49 4.00
C ARG A 5 -19.04 -8.93 3.50
N PHE A 6 -19.85 -9.16 2.48
CA PHE A 6 -19.95 -10.47 1.82
C PHE A 6 -18.60 -10.92 1.25
N GLY A 7 -17.84 -10.02 0.61
CA GLY A 7 -16.51 -10.31 0.09
C GLY A 7 -15.53 -10.74 1.20
N LEU A 8 -15.54 -10.04 2.35
CA LEU A 8 -14.72 -10.40 3.50
C LEU A 8 -15.09 -11.77 4.08
N GLU A 9 -16.38 -12.02 4.30
CA GLU A 9 -16.88 -13.31 4.81
C GLU A 9 -16.47 -14.46 3.87
N ARG A 10 -16.61 -14.28 2.55
CA ARG A 10 -16.18 -15.27 1.56
C ARG A 10 -14.67 -15.48 1.57
N LEU A 11 -13.88 -14.42 1.70
CA LEU A 11 -12.43 -14.54 1.82
C LEU A 11 -12.04 -15.37 3.05
N GLN A 12 -12.64 -15.08 4.21
CA GLN A 12 -12.41 -15.83 5.44
C GLN A 12 -12.78 -17.31 5.31
N GLU A 13 -13.94 -17.61 4.70
CA GLU A 13 -14.38 -18.99 4.43
C GLU A 13 -13.39 -19.74 3.52
N TYR A 14 -12.96 -19.11 2.42
CA TYR A 14 -12.03 -19.74 1.49
C TYR A 14 -10.66 -19.99 2.12
N LEU A 15 -10.12 -19.02 2.86
CA LEU A 15 -8.86 -19.19 3.54
C LEU A 15 -8.93 -20.29 4.60
N ALA A 16 -9.98 -20.30 5.43
CA ALA A 16 -10.19 -21.35 6.45
C ALA A 16 -10.30 -22.74 5.80
N LYS A 17 -11.08 -22.85 4.71
CA LYS A 17 -11.22 -24.11 3.97
C LYS A 17 -9.89 -24.56 3.35
N ALA A 18 -9.16 -23.66 2.69
CA ALA A 18 -7.87 -23.97 2.11
C ALA A 18 -6.88 -24.46 3.16
N MET A 19 -6.79 -23.78 4.30
CA MET A 19 -5.88 -24.14 5.39
C MET A 19 -6.26 -25.42 6.13
N SER A 20 -7.55 -25.79 6.17
CA SER A 20 -8.01 -27.04 6.81
C SER A 20 -7.75 -28.28 5.96
N GLN A 21 -7.48 -28.15 4.67
CA GLN A 21 -7.13 -29.24 3.78
C GLN A 21 -5.62 -29.49 3.81
N SER A 22 -5.22 -30.75 3.58
CA SER A 22 -3.79 -31.05 3.35
C SER A 22 -3.35 -30.48 2.00
N ILE A 23 -2.82 -29.25 2.03
CA ILE A 23 -2.38 -28.53 0.84
C ILE A 23 -0.86 -28.55 0.72
N ASP A 24 -0.37 -28.42 -0.52
CA ASP A 24 1.05 -28.27 -0.78
C ASP A 24 1.58 -26.93 -0.25
N LYS A 25 2.88 -26.85 -0.01
CA LYS A 25 3.54 -25.68 0.57
C LYS A 25 3.32 -24.41 -0.23
N LYS A 26 3.25 -24.52 -1.57
CA LYS A 26 3.04 -23.37 -2.44
C LYS A 26 1.64 -22.79 -2.28
N THR A 27 0.61 -23.63 -2.26
CA THR A 27 -0.78 -23.19 -2.00
C THR A 27 -0.89 -22.58 -0.62
N GLN A 28 -0.26 -23.17 0.40
CA GLN A 28 -0.21 -22.59 1.75
C GLN A 28 0.44 -21.20 1.74
N ALA A 29 1.56 -21.03 1.05
CA ALA A 29 2.25 -19.75 0.93
C ALA A 29 1.33 -18.66 0.31
N TYR A 30 0.57 -19.00 -0.74
CA TYR A 30 -0.39 -18.06 -1.34
C TYR A 30 -1.54 -17.71 -0.38
N CYS A 31 -2.07 -18.65 0.40
CA CYS A 31 -3.07 -18.35 1.42
C CYS A 31 -2.53 -17.37 2.48
N VAL A 32 -1.30 -17.62 2.96
CA VAL A 32 -0.62 -16.73 3.91
C VAL A 32 -0.39 -15.35 3.32
N PHE A 33 0.03 -15.27 2.04
CA PHE A 33 0.20 -14.00 1.35
C PHE A 33 -1.11 -13.21 1.27
N VAL A 34 -2.20 -13.84 0.83
CA VAL A 34 -3.52 -13.18 0.69
C VAL A 34 -4.02 -12.68 2.04
N ALA A 35 -3.91 -13.49 3.10
CA ALA A 35 -4.29 -13.09 4.45
C ALA A 35 -3.43 -11.92 4.97
N SER A 36 -2.11 -12.01 4.79
CA SER A 36 -1.18 -10.96 5.21
C SER A 36 -1.42 -9.65 4.47
N ALA A 37 -1.69 -9.72 3.16
CA ALA A 37 -2.03 -8.55 2.35
C ALA A 37 -3.36 -7.93 2.79
N ALA A 38 -4.41 -8.75 3.01
CA ALA A 38 -5.70 -8.27 3.49
C ALA A 38 -5.60 -7.60 4.87
N ASN A 39 -4.85 -8.20 5.81
CA ASN A 39 -4.64 -7.65 7.14
C ASN A 39 -3.81 -6.35 7.10
N THR A 40 -2.77 -6.28 6.27
CA THR A 40 -1.83 -5.15 6.24
C THR A 40 -2.35 -4.00 5.39
N LEU A 41 -2.77 -4.29 4.16
CA LEU A 41 -3.09 -3.24 3.18
C LEU A 41 -4.55 -2.77 3.28
N LEU A 42 -5.45 -3.65 3.71
CA LEU A 42 -6.88 -3.34 3.82
C LEU A 42 -7.35 -3.26 5.28
N HIS A 43 -6.46 -3.50 6.25
CA HIS A 43 -6.77 -3.52 7.69
C HIS A 43 -7.95 -4.46 8.04
N LEU A 44 -8.07 -5.55 7.30
CA LEU A 44 -9.10 -6.57 7.54
C LEU A 44 -8.57 -7.61 8.50
N ASN A 45 -9.40 -8.06 9.43
CA ASN A 45 -9.04 -9.16 10.32
C ASN A 45 -9.49 -10.49 9.70
N VAL A 46 -8.61 -11.11 8.93
CA VAL A 46 -8.85 -12.42 8.29
C VAL A 46 -8.24 -13.59 9.08
N GLY A 47 -7.83 -13.35 10.32
CA GLY A 47 -7.19 -14.33 11.20
C GLY A 47 -5.66 -14.20 11.23
N ASP A 48 -5.06 -14.78 12.26
CA ASP A 48 -3.60 -14.86 12.40
C ASP A 48 -3.10 -16.06 11.60
N MET A 49 -2.29 -15.77 10.59
CA MET A 49 -1.66 -16.79 9.79
C MET A 49 -0.14 -16.73 9.99
N HIS A 50 0.53 -17.84 9.72
CA HIS A 50 1.99 -17.96 9.81
C HIS A 50 2.74 -16.78 9.20
N SER A 51 3.94 -16.51 9.66
CA SER A 51 4.74 -15.39 9.16
C SER A 51 4.94 -15.46 7.65
N LEU A 52 4.55 -14.42 6.92
CA LEU A 52 4.75 -14.32 5.48
C LEU A 52 6.23 -14.46 5.08
N SER A 53 7.14 -14.02 5.95
CA SER A 53 8.60 -14.14 5.74
C SER A 53 9.05 -15.59 5.54
N ASP A 54 8.40 -16.54 6.22
CA ASP A 54 8.79 -17.97 6.19
C ASP A 54 8.41 -18.64 4.87
N HIS A 55 7.55 -17.98 4.10
CA HIS A 55 7.00 -18.49 2.85
C HIS A 55 7.55 -17.80 1.59
N LEU A 56 8.40 -16.79 1.72
CA LEU A 56 8.88 -16.01 0.56
C LEU A 56 9.59 -16.88 -0.48
N THR A 57 10.31 -17.92 -0.07
CA THR A 57 11.03 -18.82 -0.97
C THR A 57 10.13 -19.73 -1.81
N GLU A 58 8.87 -19.88 -1.43
CA GLU A 58 7.87 -20.68 -2.16
C GLU A 58 7.28 -19.90 -3.36
N PHE A 59 7.53 -18.60 -3.44
CA PHE A 59 7.01 -17.72 -4.50
C PHE A 59 7.96 -17.64 -5.69
N SER A 60 7.38 -17.36 -6.86
CA SER A 60 8.16 -16.86 -7.99
C SER A 60 8.76 -15.49 -7.64
N GLU A 61 9.83 -15.11 -8.33
CA GLU A 61 10.58 -13.87 -8.06
C GLU A 61 9.68 -12.61 -8.00
N GLY A 62 8.75 -12.48 -8.96
CA GLY A 62 7.80 -11.36 -8.94
C GLY A 62 6.84 -11.38 -7.75
N MET A 63 6.38 -12.56 -7.32
CA MET A 63 5.55 -12.69 -6.12
C MET A 63 6.32 -12.48 -4.83
N GLN A 64 7.62 -12.81 -4.79
CA GLN A 64 8.47 -12.48 -3.64
C GLN A 64 8.49 -10.96 -3.39
N LEU A 65 8.60 -10.15 -4.45
CA LEU A 65 8.57 -8.68 -4.34
C LEU A 65 7.26 -8.17 -3.76
N TRP A 66 6.13 -8.77 -4.12
CA TRP A 66 4.84 -8.44 -3.51
C TRP A 66 4.77 -8.86 -2.04
N GLY A 67 5.31 -10.03 -1.69
CA GLY A 67 5.45 -10.45 -0.29
C GLY A 67 6.32 -9.46 0.52
N ILE A 68 7.43 -9.04 -0.06
CA ILE A 68 8.34 -8.04 0.53
C ILE A 68 7.65 -6.68 0.69
N TYR A 69 6.87 -6.23 -0.30
CA TYR A 69 6.06 -5.02 -0.18
C TYR A 69 5.09 -5.09 1.01
N VAL A 70 4.37 -6.20 1.17
CA VAL A 70 3.46 -6.39 2.32
C VAL A 70 4.21 -6.35 3.66
N LEU A 71 5.39 -6.99 3.74
CA LEU A 71 6.22 -6.98 4.96
C LEU A 71 6.76 -5.59 5.28
N ALA A 72 7.25 -4.86 4.28
CA ALA A 72 7.72 -3.49 4.44
C ALA A 72 6.58 -2.56 4.85
N HIS A 73 5.43 -2.64 4.18
CA HIS A 73 4.25 -1.84 4.53
C HIS A 73 3.76 -2.12 5.96
N ARG A 74 3.81 -3.38 6.42
CA ARG A 74 3.49 -3.72 7.81
C ARG A 74 4.49 -3.10 8.79
N ALA A 75 5.78 -3.13 8.50
CA ALA A 75 6.80 -2.45 9.32
C ALA A 75 6.55 -0.94 9.34
N TYR A 76 6.20 -0.32 8.21
CA TYR A 76 5.78 1.07 8.14
C TYR A 76 4.59 1.38 9.06
N LEU A 77 3.54 0.57 9.04
CA LEU A 77 2.36 0.75 9.90
C LEU A 77 2.69 0.62 11.39
N ASN A 78 3.66 -0.22 11.73
CA ASN A 78 4.21 -0.37 13.07
C ASN A 78 5.15 0.77 13.48
N LYS A 79 5.37 1.77 12.60
CA LYS A 79 6.34 2.88 12.79
C LYS A 79 7.81 2.44 12.87
N GLU A 80 8.13 1.26 12.34
CA GLU A 80 9.48 0.70 12.23
C GLU A 80 10.11 1.17 10.90
N TYR A 81 10.19 2.49 10.67
CA TYR A 81 10.50 3.11 9.38
C TYR A 81 11.88 2.71 8.84
N GLU A 82 12.91 2.68 9.70
CA GLU A 82 14.27 2.27 9.30
C GLU A 82 14.29 0.80 8.86
N ARG A 83 13.55 -0.06 9.56
CA ARG A 83 13.42 -1.47 9.20
C ARG A 83 12.69 -1.64 7.87
N SER A 84 11.57 -0.96 7.70
CA SER A 84 10.80 -0.94 6.44
C SER A 84 11.69 -0.50 5.29
N LEU A 85 12.37 0.64 5.43
CA LEU A 85 13.28 1.17 4.42
C LEU A 85 14.43 0.20 4.10
N GLY A 86 15.01 -0.45 5.11
CA GLY A 86 16.07 -1.45 4.93
C GLY A 86 15.60 -2.65 4.10
N ILE A 87 14.39 -3.15 4.36
CA ILE A 87 13.77 -4.23 3.60
C ILE A 87 13.61 -3.81 2.12
N VAL A 88 13.06 -2.62 1.88
CA VAL A 88 12.85 -2.09 0.53
C VAL A 88 14.17 -1.89 -0.21
N GLN A 89 15.16 -1.26 0.43
CA GLN A 89 16.46 -1.01 -0.19
C GLN A 89 17.17 -2.30 -0.61
N ALA A 90 17.21 -3.30 0.26
CA ALA A 90 17.79 -4.60 -0.06
C ALA A 90 17.11 -5.23 -1.28
N SER A 91 15.79 -5.14 -1.36
CA SER A 91 15.00 -5.71 -2.46
C SER A 91 15.21 -4.95 -3.77
N LEU A 92 15.23 -3.62 -3.74
CA LEU A 92 15.51 -2.80 -4.93
C LEU A 92 16.94 -2.98 -5.46
N MET A 93 17.91 -3.26 -4.59
CA MET A 93 19.30 -3.52 -4.99
C MET A 93 19.46 -4.90 -5.66
N THR A 94 18.70 -5.89 -5.25
CA THR A 94 18.81 -7.27 -5.74
C THR A 94 17.85 -7.58 -6.89
N CYS A 95 16.77 -6.81 -7.02
CA CYS A 95 15.77 -6.97 -8.07
C CYS A 95 16.26 -6.36 -9.39
N GLY A 96 16.18 -7.13 -10.46
CA GLY A 96 16.34 -6.60 -11.81
C GLY A 96 15.13 -5.72 -12.21
N LYS A 97 15.25 -4.98 -13.33
CA LYS A 97 14.19 -4.10 -13.87
C LYS A 97 12.99 -4.86 -14.49
N VAL A 98 12.80 -6.12 -14.12
CA VAL A 98 11.83 -7.03 -14.78
C VAL A 98 10.40 -6.89 -14.23
N TYR A 99 10.23 -6.25 -13.05
CA TYR A 99 8.94 -6.16 -12.36
C TYR A 99 8.56 -4.71 -12.03
N PRO A 100 8.22 -3.87 -13.03
CA PRO A 100 8.06 -2.44 -12.85
C PRO A 100 6.98 -2.10 -11.81
N ILE A 101 5.84 -2.79 -11.81
CA ILE A 101 4.75 -2.48 -10.87
C ILE A 101 5.21 -2.71 -9.43
N ALA A 102 5.82 -3.85 -9.11
CA ALA A 102 6.33 -4.10 -7.76
C ALA A 102 7.38 -3.08 -7.33
N MET A 103 8.25 -2.65 -8.27
CA MET A 103 9.26 -1.61 -8.00
C MET A 103 8.63 -0.24 -7.73
N ILE A 104 7.52 0.11 -8.40
CA ILE A 104 6.75 1.32 -8.09
C ILE A 104 6.30 1.28 -6.62
N TYR A 105 5.61 0.22 -6.22
CA TYR A 105 5.08 0.08 -4.85
C TYR A 105 6.18 0.08 -3.79
N LEU A 106 7.31 -0.59 -4.03
CA LEU A 106 8.47 -0.58 -3.13
C LEU A 106 9.06 0.83 -2.98
N ASN A 107 9.23 1.56 -4.07
CA ASN A 107 9.70 2.95 -4.03
C ASN A 107 8.71 3.88 -3.32
N LEU A 108 7.39 3.66 -3.45
CA LEU A 108 6.39 4.42 -2.70
C LEU A 108 6.52 4.19 -1.19
N VAL A 109 6.71 2.94 -0.74
CA VAL A 109 6.95 2.65 0.68
C VAL A 109 8.24 3.31 1.17
N ALA A 110 9.34 3.25 0.39
CA ALA A 110 10.58 3.94 0.74
C ALA A 110 10.38 5.47 0.86
N ALA A 111 9.56 6.06 -0.02
CA ALA A 111 9.22 7.48 0.07
C ALA A 111 8.41 7.79 1.34
N MET A 112 7.44 6.95 1.68
CA MET A 112 6.63 7.07 2.90
C MET A 112 7.50 6.96 4.17
N ASP A 113 8.43 6.01 4.22
CA ASP A 113 9.37 5.84 5.33
C ASP A 113 10.23 7.09 5.48
N ALA A 114 10.85 7.56 4.39
CA ALA A 114 11.71 8.74 4.41
C ALA A 114 10.94 10.02 4.82
N MET A 115 9.67 10.17 4.43
CA MET A 115 8.83 11.28 4.90
C MET A 115 8.63 11.22 6.43
N ASN A 116 8.32 10.05 6.97
CA ASN A 116 8.12 9.90 8.43
C ASN A 116 9.43 10.07 9.22
N MET A 117 10.59 9.80 8.61
CA MET A 117 11.91 10.10 9.18
C MET A 117 12.36 11.56 8.96
N LYS A 118 11.51 12.39 8.33
CA LYS A 118 11.81 13.80 7.98
C LYS A 118 12.98 13.97 7.00
N GLU A 119 13.26 12.95 6.21
CA GLU A 119 14.27 12.94 5.14
C GLU A 119 13.64 13.33 3.80
N THR A 120 13.06 14.53 3.69
CA THR A 120 12.23 14.97 2.56
C THR A 120 12.92 14.85 1.20
N ASP A 121 14.22 15.17 1.10
CA ASP A 121 14.96 15.07 -0.16
C ASP A 121 15.13 13.61 -0.61
N LYS A 122 15.32 12.71 0.33
CA LYS A 122 15.40 11.27 0.08
C LYS A 122 14.03 10.72 -0.32
N ALA A 123 12.96 11.17 0.34
CA ALA A 123 11.60 10.83 -0.02
C ALA A 123 11.25 11.25 -1.46
N LYS A 124 11.62 12.48 -1.87
CA LYS A 124 11.46 12.95 -3.24
C LYS A 124 12.21 12.08 -4.24
N LYS A 125 13.42 11.63 -3.94
CA LYS A 125 14.19 10.75 -4.83
C LYS A 125 13.48 9.41 -5.06
N TYR A 126 12.98 8.76 -4.00
CA TYR A 126 12.23 7.51 -4.13
C TYR A 126 10.91 7.72 -4.88
N PHE A 127 10.17 8.78 -4.56
CA PHE A 127 8.93 9.09 -5.26
C PHE A 127 9.15 9.33 -6.75
N MET A 128 10.17 10.12 -7.11
CA MET A 128 10.49 10.40 -8.52
C MET A 128 11.01 9.16 -9.25
N GLU A 129 11.66 8.22 -8.57
CA GLU A 129 12.01 6.92 -9.16
C GLU A 129 10.75 6.08 -9.43
N ALA A 130 9.79 6.06 -8.51
CA ALA A 130 8.49 5.43 -8.75
C ALA A 130 7.76 6.07 -9.94
N TRP A 131 7.75 7.40 -10.01
CA TRP A 131 7.15 8.16 -11.10
C TRP A 131 7.80 7.84 -12.45
N ARG A 132 9.13 7.86 -12.52
CA ARG A 132 9.90 7.55 -13.74
C ARG A 132 9.60 6.14 -14.29
N ILE A 133 9.28 5.19 -13.42
CA ILE A 133 8.89 3.83 -13.83
C ILE A 133 7.41 3.81 -14.25
N ALA A 134 6.56 4.55 -13.58
CA ALA A 134 5.11 4.52 -13.77
C ALA A 134 4.64 5.29 -15.01
N GLU A 135 5.21 6.46 -15.25
CA GLU A 135 4.73 7.43 -16.24
C GLU A 135 4.71 6.89 -17.68
N PRO A 136 5.74 6.19 -18.20
CA PRO A 136 5.76 5.75 -19.59
C PRO A 136 4.64 4.76 -19.95
N ASP A 137 4.20 3.94 -18.99
CA ASP A 137 3.20 2.88 -19.16
C ASP A 137 1.88 3.20 -18.43
N ASP A 138 1.72 4.43 -17.97
CA ASP A 138 0.52 4.92 -17.27
C ASP A 138 0.14 4.12 -16.01
N LEU A 139 1.13 3.62 -15.28
CA LEU A 139 0.95 2.79 -14.07
C LEU A 139 0.76 3.64 -12.81
N ILE A 140 -0.24 4.53 -12.82
CA ILE A 140 -0.42 5.59 -11.81
C ILE A 140 -1.33 5.20 -10.64
N GLU A 141 -2.01 4.04 -10.67
CA GLU A 141 -2.94 3.60 -9.63
C GLU A 141 -2.29 3.56 -8.25
N GLY A 142 -1.13 2.91 -8.14
CA GLY A 142 -0.41 2.79 -6.87
C GLY A 142 -0.04 4.13 -6.25
N ILE A 143 0.23 5.16 -7.07
CA ILE A 143 0.51 6.51 -6.59
C ILE A 143 -0.75 7.12 -5.97
N GLY A 144 -1.91 6.97 -6.63
CA GLY A 144 -3.20 7.47 -6.11
C GLY A 144 -3.64 6.76 -4.83
N GLU A 145 -3.44 5.44 -4.73
CA GLU A 145 -3.74 4.64 -3.54
C GLU A 145 -2.89 5.06 -2.31
N HIS A 146 -1.65 5.48 -2.53
CA HIS A 146 -0.73 5.91 -1.47
C HIS A 146 -0.73 7.41 -1.18
N HIS A 147 -1.57 8.19 -1.85
CA HIS A 147 -1.58 9.67 -1.76
C HIS A 147 -1.54 10.17 -0.31
N GLY A 148 -2.46 9.71 0.55
CA GLY A 148 -2.52 10.13 1.94
C GLY A 148 -1.29 9.72 2.78
N LEU A 149 -0.54 8.71 2.37
CA LEU A 149 0.66 8.23 3.04
C LEU A 149 1.93 8.96 2.56
N LEU A 150 1.88 9.56 1.38
CA LEU A 150 2.98 10.29 0.74
C LEU A 150 3.12 11.75 1.21
N GLN A 151 2.18 12.25 2.03
CA GLN A 151 2.31 13.50 2.80
C GLN A 151 2.67 14.72 1.94
N GLY A 152 1.99 14.92 0.79
CA GLY A 152 2.18 16.08 -0.08
C GLY A 152 3.32 15.95 -1.10
N LEU A 153 3.97 14.79 -1.22
CA LEU A 153 4.98 14.54 -2.26
C LEU A 153 4.39 14.65 -3.67
N ILE A 154 3.16 14.15 -3.86
CA ILE A 154 2.50 14.20 -5.17
C ILE A 154 2.29 15.64 -5.62
N GLU A 155 1.79 16.50 -4.72
CA GLU A 155 1.61 17.93 -4.96
C GLU A 155 2.93 18.62 -5.30
N THR A 156 3.95 18.32 -4.50
CA THR A 156 5.26 18.97 -4.62
C THR A 156 5.98 18.56 -5.91
N CYS A 157 5.87 17.28 -6.29
CA CYS A 157 6.66 16.74 -7.40
C CYS A 157 5.92 16.79 -8.75
N LEU A 158 4.57 16.61 -8.76
CA LEU A 158 3.85 16.43 -10.02
C LEU A 158 2.94 17.60 -10.40
N LYS A 159 2.37 18.33 -9.46
CA LYS A 159 1.32 19.31 -9.75
C LYS A 159 1.72 20.36 -10.78
N LYS A 160 2.97 20.82 -10.75
CA LYS A 160 3.47 21.87 -11.65
C LYS A 160 3.87 21.31 -13.02
N ASP A 161 4.63 20.22 -13.03
CA ASP A 161 5.30 19.72 -14.23
C ASP A 161 4.48 18.66 -14.97
N TYR A 162 3.55 17.98 -14.26
CA TYR A 162 2.66 16.94 -14.78
C TYR A 162 1.18 17.19 -14.40
N PRO A 163 0.58 18.36 -14.73
CA PRO A 163 -0.74 18.76 -14.22
C PRO A 163 -1.87 17.83 -14.66
N LYS A 164 -1.76 17.19 -15.82
CA LYS A 164 -2.79 16.25 -16.32
C LYS A 164 -2.78 14.95 -15.50
N ASP A 165 -1.59 14.39 -15.26
CA ASP A 165 -1.44 13.15 -14.52
C ASP A 165 -1.74 13.38 -13.05
N TYR A 166 -1.33 14.53 -12.50
CA TYR A 166 -1.73 14.95 -11.16
C TYR A 166 -3.26 14.92 -10.99
N ALA A 167 -4.02 15.49 -11.91
CA ALA A 167 -5.48 15.49 -11.82
C ALA A 167 -6.06 14.06 -11.86
N ARG A 168 -5.50 13.17 -12.67
CA ARG A 168 -5.90 11.76 -12.75
C ARG A 168 -5.56 10.99 -11.47
N ILE A 169 -4.38 11.21 -10.91
CA ILE A 169 -3.96 10.61 -9.63
C ILE A 169 -4.91 11.05 -8.51
N ILE A 170 -5.31 12.31 -8.47
CA ILE A 170 -6.28 12.81 -7.49
C ILE A 170 -7.65 12.13 -7.66
N ASP A 171 -8.12 11.89 -8.89
CA ASP A 171 -9.36 11.13 -9.14
C ASP A 171 -9.27 9.68 -8.62
N ILE A 172 -8.12 9.02 -8.83
CA ILE A 172 -7.85 7.68 -8.27
C ILE A 172 -7.90 7.73 -6.74
N THR A 173 -7.26 8.73 -6.12
CA THR A 173 -7.28 8.93 -4.66
C THR A 173 -8.70 9.01 -4.11
N TYR A 174 -9.58 9.80 -4.76
CA TYR A 174 -10.99 9.89 -4.35
C TYR A 174 -11.73 8.57 -4.47
N LYS A 175 -11.56 7.85 -5.58
CA LYS A 175 -12.16 6.54 -5.80
C LYS A 175 -11.70 5.51 -4.77
N PHE A 176 -10.39 5.48 -4.50
CA PHE A 176 -9.80 4.60 -3.49
C PHE A 176 -10.34 4.91 -2.09
N SER A 177 -10.35 6.18 -1.69
CA SER A 177 -10.87 6.60 -0.38
C SER A 177 -12.36 6.27 -0.21
N ALA A 178 -13.16 6.44 -1.25
CA ALA A 178 -14.58 6.05 -1.23
C ALA A 178 -14.74 4.53 -1.07
N GLY A 179 -13.92 3.72 -1.74
CA GLY A 179 -13.89 2.26 -1.58
C GLY A 179 -13.48 1.84 -0.17
N TRP A 180 -12.44 2.46 0.36
CA TRP A 180 -11.94 2.23 1.72
C TRP A 180 -13.02 2.47 2.78
N ARG A 181 -13.73 3.60 2.72
CA ARG A 181 -14.83 3.91 3.65
C ARG A 181 -15.95 2.88 3.61
N ARG A 182 -16.32 2.39 2.43
CA ARG A 182 -17.34 1.35 2.29
C ARG A 182 -16.97 0.04 2.99
N ILE A 183 -15.69 -0.28 3.08
CA ILE A 183 -15.19 -1.47 3.78
C ILE A 183 -15.20 -1.25 5.28
N HIS A 184 -14.71 -0.08 5.75
CA HIS A 184 -14.44 0.17 7.17
C HIS A 184 -15.58 0.81 7.94
N ASN A 185 -16.50 1.53 7.27
CA ASN A 185 -17.65 2.19 7.89
C ASN A 185 -18.98 1.75 7.25
N PRO A 186 -19.31 0.45 7.28
CA PRO A 186 -20.50 -0.05 6.59
C PRO A 186 -21.83 0.43 7.22
N ASP A 187 -21.82 0.84 8.50
CA ASP A 187 -23.03 1.14 9.27
C ASP A 187 -23.30 2.64 9.45
N THR A 188 -22.28 3.45 9.20
CA THR A 188 -22.39 4.90 9.35
C THR A 188 -22.58 5.57 8.01
N ASN A 189 -23.53 5.48 7.27
CA ASN A 189 -23.77 6.29 6.04
C ASN A 189 -23.45 7.82 6.22
N GLU A 190 -22.74 8.17 7.29
CA GLU A 190 -22.32 9.53 7.60
C GLU A 190 -20.93 9.79 6.99
N ASP A 191 -20.96 10.59 5.94
CA ASP A 191 -19.80 11.11 5.22
C ASP A 191 -19.07 12.20 5.99
N VAL A 192 -18.64 11.94 7.22
CA VAL A 192 -17.88 12.94 7.99
C VAL A 192 -16.57 13.30 7.29
N ALA A 193 -16.00 12.39 6.50
CA ALA A 193 -14.80 12.63 5.71
C ALA A 193 -15.09 13.05 4.25
N ASP A 194 -16.30 12.87 3.74
CA ASP A 194 -16.63 13.20 2.34
C ASP A 194 -16.73 14.70 2.08
N ASN A 195 -16.82 15.50 3.14
CA ASN A 195 -16.80 16.96 3.05
C ASN A 195 -15.38 17.55 3.07
N LEU A 196 -14.35 16.72 3.26
CA LEU A 196 -12.98 17.20 3.25
C LEU A 196 -12.43 17.21 1.82
N THR A 197 -11.90 18.34 1.40
CA THR A 197 -11.07 18.41 0.19
C THR A 197 -9.84 17.51 0.37
N THR A 198 -9.19 17.14 -0.71
CA THR A 198 -7.94 16.32 -0.66
C THR A 198 -6.89 16.94 0.25
N THR A 199 -6.79 18.27 0.24
CA THR A 199 -5.84 19.00 1.09
C THR A 199 -6.24 18.89 2.58
N GLU A 200 -7.51 19.06 2.90
CA GLU A 200 -8.02 18.94 4.28
C GLU A 200 -7.87 17.50 4.78
N PHE A 201 -8.15 16.51 3.94
CA PHE A 201 -7.92 15.10 4.28
C PHE A 201 -6.43 14.84 4.56
N THR A 202 -5.53 15.35 3.73
CA THR A 202 -4.08 15.24 3.93
C THR A 202 -3.67 15.92 5.24
N VAL A 203 -4.15 17.12 5.51
CA VAL A 203 -3.89 17.85 6.76
C VAL A 203 -4.42 17.07 7.98
N ALA A 204 -5.64 16.54 7.92
CA ALA A 204 -6.22 15.73 8.98
C ALA A 204 -5.40 14.46 9.25
N MET A 205 -4.93 13.78 8.19
CA MET A 205 -4.05 12.61 8.31
C MET A 205 -2.70 12.95 8.94
N LEU A 206 -2.10 14.09 8.55
CA LEU A 206 -0.85 14.58 9.14
C LEU A 206 -1.02 14.94 10.62
N ALA A 207 -2.09 15.66 10.97
CA ALA A 207 -2.42 16.01 12.34
C ALA A 207 -2.62 14.76 13.23
N ASN A 208 -3.33 13.74 12.71
CA ASN A 208 -3.54 12.48 13.43
C ASN A 208 -2.23 11.73 13.69
N ARG A 209 -1.20 11.96 12.88
CA ARG A 209 0.15 11.38 13.03
C ARG A 209 1.09 12.25 13.90
N GLY A 210 0.60 13.33 14.48
CA GLY A 210 1.37 14.23 15.34
C GLY A 210 2.27 15.20 14.57
N TRP A 211 2.02 15.42 13.27
CA TRP A 211 2.68 16.49 12.53
C TRP A 211 1.98 17.81 12.87
N THR A 212 2.74 18.77 13.37
CA THR A 212 2.30 20.17 13.55
C THR A 212 2.88 21.02 12.43
N ASN A 213 2.15 22.07 12.05
CA ASN A 213 2.63 23.08 11.10
C ASN A 213 3.95 23.69 11.55
#